data_b928727b16b9fe2f2cce093b9aabbb42
#
_entry.id   b928727b16b9fe2f2cce093b9aabbb42
#
_cell.length_a   1.000
_cell.length_b   1.000
_cell.length_c   1.000
_cell.angle_alpha   90.00
_cell.angle_beta   90.00
_cell.angle_gamma   90.00
#
_symmetry.space_group_name_H-M   'P 1'
#
loop_
_entity.id
_entity.type
_entity.pdbx_description
1 polymer ?
#
loop_
_entity_poly.entity_id
_entity_poly.type
_entity_poly.pdbx_seq_one_letter_code
_entity_poly.pdbx_strand_id
1 'polypeptide(L)'
;MFLKESAMKHLSTFIICCILTSVCHGQEMTLQECIKTGIANNLSLANARIGIDKGRTGVSQNRSRLLPVINGIFQFTDYLKSPVNVTTGTLLGSDFPEDPTWQTIKSMQYNANAGIQLSMPLYNQTILAAIDVAKTVEKINSLSYEKAVEDLMMQISKVYYMAQASKEQERLTNENILRMEELCAITEALYQQGMVMEVDLNRVRINLKSLKTQHDQSHTLHSQQLNILRFLMDMAPETSLEVTHMAENMEPLPATGVNEELPELLLSAHQKTLAEQRIKTVKVGYLPTLSLTGYAGALGYQEKFHHFFHTSAATDNWFGNCYIGLSIKIPLFETNSKKLQIKQYRYDMQQAANRMELMQKQLDENYANALLQLNHNMEVFRTQSESRCQAEEVYNVTEEQYKEGVASMTALLQDEMQLRTAQTACVQALCQCCLARLDLLKLSGNLSQLSR
;
A
#
# COMPACT_ATOMS: atom_id res chain seq x y z
N MET A 1 -5.99 -54.84 -29.81
CA MET A 1 -6.61 -54.03 -28.73
C MET A 1 -5.77 -52.80 -28.34
N PHE A 2 -4.43 -52.87 -28.42
CA PHE A 2 -3.50 -51.77 -28.05
C PHE A 2 -3.41 -50.57 -29.01
N LEU A 3 -3.79 -50.72 -30.27
CA LEU A 3 -3.73 -49.63 -31.26
C LEU A 3 -4.93 -48.63 -31.20
N LYS A 4 -6.04 -49.01 -30.57
CA LYS A 4 -7.21 -48.11 -30.39
C LYS A 4 -7.06 -47.19 -29.20
N GLU A 5 -6.34 -47.57 -28.15
CA GLU A 5 -6.11 -46.75 -26.96
C GLU A 5 -5.10 -45.61 -27.20
N SER A 6 -4.08 -45.87 -28.04
CA SER A 6 -3.10 -44.84 -28.42
C SER A 6 -3.73 -43.72 -29.26
N ALA A 7 -4.57 -44.11 -30.25
CA ALA A 7 -5.26 -43.11 -31.10
C ALA A 7 -6.26 -42.22 -30.31
N MET A 8 -6.92 -42.79 -29.30
CA MET A 8 -7.87 -42.04 -28.45
C MET A 8 -7.15 -41.07 -27.49
N LYS A 9 -5.96 -41.43 -27.01
CA LYS A 9 -5.12 -40.52 -26.19
C LYS A 9 -4.57 -39.35 -27.01
N HIS A 10 -4.13 -39.58 -28.24
CA HIS A 10 -3.66 -38.52 -29.14
C HIS A 10 -4.81 -37.61 -29.62
N LEU A 11 -6.02 -38.15 -29.82
CA LEU A 11 -7.21 -37.36 -30.17
C LEU A 11 -7.68 -36.51 -28.98
N SER A 12 -7.64 -37.03 -27.75
CA SER A 12 -7.94 -36.29 -26.50
C SER A 12 -6.92 -35.17 -26.25
N THR A 13 -5.63 -35.43 -26.46
CA THR A 13 -4.57 -34.41 -26.31
C THR A 13 -4.68 -33.32 -27.39
N PHE A 14 -5.09 -33.68 -28.61
CA PHE A 14 -5.28 -32.71 -29.70
C PHE A 14 -6.52 -31.85 -29.48
N ILE A 15 -7.62 -32.41 -28.94
CA ILE A 15 -8.84 -31.68 -28.58
C ILE A 15 -8.56 -30.73 -27.38
N ILE A 16 -7.79 -31.17 -26.40
CA ILE A 16 -7.36 -30.31 -25.28
C ILE A 16 -6.44 -29.16 -25.75
N CYS A 17 -5.55 -29.42 -26.71
CA CYS A 17 -4.69 -28.40 -27.32
C CYS A 17 -5.49 -27.42 -28.20
N CYS A 18 -6.54 -27.85 -28.91
CA CYS A 18 -7.44 -26.99 -29.69
C CYS A 18 -8.40 -26.15 -28.84
N ILE A 19 -8.72 -26.58 -27.62
CA ILE A 19 -9.55 -25.79 -26.68
C ILE A 19 -8.70 -24.70 -26.01
N LEU A 20 -7.37 -24.88 -25.93
CA LEU A 20 -6.42 -23.87 -25.42
C LEU A 20 -6.05 -22.81 -26.46
N THR A 21 -6.39 -22.94 -27.73
CA THR A 21 -6.35 -21.86 -28.73
C THR A 21 -7.66 -21.08 -28.76
N SER A 22 -8.24 -20.80 -27.58
CA SER A 22 -9.29 -19.80 -27.44
C SER A 22 -8.72 -18.48 -27.90
N VAL A 23 -9.10 -18.09 -29.07
CA VAL A 23 -9.02 -16.80 -29.73
C VAL A 23 -8.55 -15.71 -28.75
N CYS A 24 -7.33 -15.24 -28.91
CA CYS A 24 -6.81 -14.06 -28.27
C CYS A 24 -7.49 -12.82 -28.91
N HIS A 25 -8.80 -12.69 -28.72
CA HIS A 25 -9.47 -11.41 -28.88
C HIS A 25 -9.10 -10.60 -27.65
N GLY A 26 -8.55 -9.42 -27.86
CA GLY A 26 -8.29 -8.49 -26.77
C GLY A 26 -9.56 -8.37 -25.93
N GLN A 27 -9.50 -8.78 -24.69
CA GLN A 27 -10.65 -8.71 -23.79
C GLN A 27 -10.88 -7.23 -23.50
N GLU A 28 -11.95 -6.66 -24.09
CA GLU A 28 -12.38 -5.31 -23.69
C GLU A 28 -12.78 -5.37 -22.23
N MET A 29 -12.02 -4.65 -21.40
CA MET A 29 -12.27 -4.56 -19.97
C MET A 29 -12.92 -3.22 -19.63
N THR A 30 -13.96 -3.29 -18.83
CA THR A 30 -14.58 -2.11 -18.23
C THR A 30 -13.70 -1.57 -17.10
N LEU A 31 -13.89 -0.31 -16.73
CA LEU A 31 -13.20 0.30 -15.57
C LEU A 31 -13.40 -0.55 -14.31
N GLN A 32 -14.60 -1.04 -14.10
CA GLN A 32 -14.97 -1.86 -12.95
C GLN A 32 -14.16 -3.18 -12.89
N GLU A 33 -14.00 -3.85 -14.02
CA GLU A 33 -13.20 -5.09 -14.13
C GLU A 33 -11.72 -4.81 -13.91
N CYS A 34 -11.20 -3.70 -14.45
CA CYS A 34 -9.82 -3.29 -14.21
C CYS A 34 -9.55 -3.03 -12.72
N ILE A 35 -10.46 -2.33 -12.04
CA ILE A 35 -10.36 -2.07 -10.60
C ILE A 35 -10.40 -3.37 -9.80
N LYS A 36 -11.36 -4.27 -10.09
CA LYS A 36 -11.48 -5.56 -9.40
C LYS A 36 -10.24 -6.41 -9.57
N THR A 37 -9.71 -6.49 -10.80
CA THR A 37 -8.49 -7.24 -11.11
C THR A 37 -7.28 -6.64 -10.40
N GLY A 38 -7.14 -5.30 -10.40
CA GLY A 38 -6.07 -4.62 -9.71
C GLY A 38 -6.11 -4.84 -8.20
N ILE A 39 -7.28 -4.73 -7.57
CA ILE A 39 -7.42 -4.98 -6.11
C ILE A 39 -7.08 -6.44 -5.76
N ALA A 40 -7.43 -7.40 -6.64
CA ALA A 40 -7.18 -8.82 -6.39
C ALA A 40 -5.70 -9.19 -6.52
N ASN A 41 -4.97 -8.62 -7.48
CA ASN A 41 -3.67 -9.10 -7.88
C ASN A 41 -2.51 -8.19 -7.45
N ASN A 42 -2.74 -6.89 -7.23
CA ASN A 42 -1.65 -5.92 -7.04
C ASN A 42 -0.76 -6.25 -5.84
N LEU A 43 0.55 -6.44 -6.10
CA LEU A 43 1.55 -6.79 -5.09
C LEU A 43 1.73 -5.72 -4.00
N SER A 44 1.49 -4.43 -4.31
CA SER A 44 1.56 -3.36 -3.32
C SER A 44 0.44 -3.51 -2.27
N LEU A 45 -0.78 -3.87 -2.71
CA LEU A 45 -1.88 -4.19 -1.81
C LEU A 45 -1.63 -5.48 -1.02
N ALA A 46 -1.06 -6.50 -1.64
CA ALA A 46 -0.64 -7.71 -0.93
C ALA A 46 0.34 -7.39 0.21
N ASN A 47 1.34 -6.52 -0.03
CA ASN A 47 2.26 -6.04 1.00
C ASN A 47 1.55 -5.23 2.10
N ALA A 48 0.60 -4.38 1.75
CA ALA A 48 -0.19 -3.63 2.73
C ALA A 48 -1.07 -4.57 3.59
N ARG A 49 -1.62 -5.65 3.00
CA ARG A 49 -2.36 -6.70 3.72
C ARG A 49 -1.48 -7.46 4.70
N ILE A 50 -0.25 -7.81 4.30
CA ILE A 50 0.75 -8.38 5.21
C ILE A 50 1.04 -7.43 6.39
N GLY A 51 0.98 -6.11 6.16
CA GLY A 51 1.06 -5.09 7.22
C GLY A 51 -0.01 -5.25 8.30
N ILE A 52 -1.25 -5.61 7.92
CA ILE A 52 -2.34 -5.89 8.87
C ILE A 52 -1.99 -7.13 9.72
N ASP A 53 -1.55 -8.22 9.07
CA ASP A 53 -1.20 -9.47 9.77
C ASP A 53 0.00 -9.27 10.70
N LYS A 54 0.97 -8.43 10.30
CA LYS A 54 2.07 -8.00 11.17
C LYS A 54 1.56 -7.21 12.39
N GLY A 55 0.56 -6.34 12.21
CA GLY A 55 -0.11 -5.63 13.30
C GLY A 55 -0.78 -6.58 14.29
N ARG A 56 -1.57 -7.56 13.79
CA ARG A 56 -2.21 -8.61 14.60
C ARG A 56 -1.20 -9.45 15.37
N THR A 57 -0.13 -9.83 14.70
CA THR A 57 0.99 -10.56 15.33
C THR A 57 1.62 -9.73 16.45
N GLY A 58 1.79 -8.41 16.25
CA GLY A 58 2.29 -7.49 17.27
C GLY A 58 1.38 -7.42 18.51
N VAL A 59 0.05 -7.43 18.34
CA VAL A 59 -0.91 -7.51 19.46
C VAL A 59 -0.74 -8.84 20.20
N SER A 60 -0.67 -9.97 19.49
CA SER A 60 -0.49 -11.30 20.07
C SER A 60 0.84 -11.42 20.80
N GLN A 61 1.92 -10.85 20.24
CA GLN A 61 3.24 -10.79 20.87
C GLN A 61 3.22 -10.00 22.20
N ASN A 62 2.52 -8.85 22.24
CA ASN A 62 2.41 -8.10 23.48
C ASN A 62 1.51 -8.83 24.52
N ARG A 63 0.47 -9.54 24.07
CA ARG A 63 -0.34 -10.39 24.96
C ARG A 63 0.45 -11.57 25.53
N SER A 64 1.34 -12.20 24.72
CA SER A 64 2.15 -13.33 25.20
C SER A 64 3.11 -12.95 26.32
N ARG A 65 3.46 -11.66 26.48
CA ARG A 65 4.25 -11.17 27.62
C ARG A 65 3.56 -11.31 28.97
N LEU A 66 2.25 -11.58 29.00
CA LEU A 66 1.49 -11.89 30.21
C LEU A 66 1.57 -13.36 30.58
N LEU A 67 2.03 -14.22 29.67
CA LEU A 67 2.14 -15.66 29.89
C LEU A 67 3.40 -16.00 30.70
N PRO A 68 3.43 -17.16 31.39
CA PRO A 68 4.62 -17.61 32.07
C PRO A 68 5.77 -17.89 31.09
N VAL A 69 6.96 -17.47 31.49
CA VAL A 69 8.21 -17.79 30.81
C VAL A 69 8.97 -18.79 31.66
N ILE A 70 9.36 -19.89 31.05
CA ILE A 70 10.14 -20.97 31.68
C ILE A 70 11.49 -21.03 30.98
N ASN A 71 12.56 -20.83 31.75
CA ASN A 71 13.95 -20.88 31.26
C ASN A 71 14.71 -21.99 31.97
N GLY A 72 15.50 -22.75 31.21
CA GLY A 72 16.57 -23.56 31.79
C GLY A 72 17.73 -22.66 32.16
N ILE A 73 18.28 -22.81 33.35
CA ILE A 73 19.43 -22.07 33.84
C ILE A 73 20.54 -23.07 34.14
N PHE A 74 21.72 -22.81 33.61
CA PHE A 74 22.97 -23.44 34.05
C PHE A 74 23.97 -22.32 34.25
N GLN A 75 24.48 -22.22 35.49
CA GLN A 75 25.49 -21.24 35.85
C GLN A 75 26.62 -21.98 36.56
N PHE A 76 27.84 -21.82 36.09
CA PHE A 76 29.04 -22.30 36.72
C PHE A 76 29.88 -21.10 37.12
N THR A 77 30.37 -21.08 38.37
CA THR A 77 31.18 -20.00 38.92
C THR A 77 32.42 -20.57 39.57
N ASP A 78 33.60 -20.11 39.12
CA ASP A 78 34.87 -20.35 39.78
C ASP A 78 35.24 -19.06 40.53
N TYR A 79 35.33 -19.13 41.87
CA TYR A 79 35.75 -18.02 42.67
C TYR A 79 37.27 -18.01 42.79
N LEU A 80 37.96 -17.18 42.01
CA LEU A 80 39.43 -16.96 42.13
C LEU A 80 39.85 -16.57 43.56
N LYS A 81 38.95 -15.93 44.29
CA LYS A 81 39.01 -15.71 45.73
C LYS A 81 37.64 -15.97 46.32
N SER A 82 37.50 -17.07 47.06
CA SER A 82 36.22 -17.48 47.62
C SER A 82 35.64 -16.44 48.57
N PRO A 83 34.33 -16.12 48.47
CA PRO A 83 33.71 -15.22 49.41
C PRO A 83 33.65 -15.89 50.81
N VAL A 84 33.74 -15.03 51.80
CA VAL A 84 33.71 -15.41 53.21
C VAL A 84 32.33 -15.02 53.74
N ASN A 85 31.58 -15.99 54.26
CA ASN A 85 30.35 -15.73 55.01
C ASN A 85 30.68 -15.56 56.45
N VAL A 86 30.16 -14.52 57.07
CA VAL A 86 30.34 -14.22 58.49
C VAL A 86 29.06 -14.66 59.22
N THR A 87 29.22 -15.55 60.19
CA THR A 87 28.13 -16.01 61.03
C THR A 87 28.48 -15.96 62.49
N THR A 88 27.51 -16.02 63.39
CA THR A 88 27.73 -16.12 64.85
C THR A 88 27.83 -17.57 65.25
N GLY A 89 28.68 -17.90 66.27
CA GLY A 89 28.91 -19.28 66.72
C GLY A 89 27.65 -20.03 67.16
N THR A 90 26.64 -19.34 67.65
CA THR A 90 25.34 -19.90 68.05
C THR A 90 24.55 -20.54 66.90
N LEU A 91 24.80 -20.20 65.66
CA LEU A 91 24.16 -20.81 64.48
C LEU A 91 24.85 -22.10 64.01
N LEU A 92 26.03 -22.41 64.54
CA LEU A 92 26.82 -23.58 64.10
C LEU A 92 26.62 -24.82 65.01
N GLY A 93 25.81 -24.74 66.04
CA GLY A 93 25.45 -25.85 66.91
C GLY A 93 26.21 -25.86 68.25
N SER A 94 25.90 -26.86 69.13
CA SER A 94 26.34 -26.94 70.52
C SER A 94 27.84 -27.13 70.72
N ASP A 95 28.60 -27.41 69.69
CA ASP A 95 30.04 -27.62 69.77
C ASP A 95 30.88 -26.34 69.66
N PHE A 96 30.21 -25.20 69.47
CA PHE A 96 30.84 -23.89 69.40
C PHE A 96 30.55 -23.07 70.69
N PRO A 97 31.54 -22.40 71.29
CA PRO A 97 31.32 -21.66 72.55
C PRO A 97 30.25 -20.57 72.41
N GLU A 98 29.47 -20.34 73.45
CA GLU A 98 28.36 -19.36 73.53
C GLU A 98 28.79 -17.89 73.36
N ASP A 99 30.06 -17.62 73.17
CA ASP A 99 30.57 -16.26 72.95
C ASP A 99 30.14 -15.73 71.55
N PRO A 100 29.65 -14.50 71.46
CA PRO A 100 29.21 -13.89 70.18
C PRO A 100 30.40 -13.51 69.27
N THR A 101 31.40 -14.37 69.15
CA THR A 101 32.53 -14.15 68.27
C THR A 101 32.10 -14.47 66.83
N TRP A 102 32.34 -13.51 65.95
CA TRP A 102 32.12 -13.68 64.54
C TRP A 102 33.02 -14.80 63.99
N GLN A 103 32.37 -15.80 63.41
CA GLN A 103 33.11 -16.87 62.73
C GLN A 103 32.97 -16.70 61.21
N THR A 104 34.02 -17.00 60.53
CA THR A 104 34.10 -16.88 59.07
C THR A 104 34.08 -18.26 58.43
N ILE A 105 33.08 -18.48 57.58
CA ILE A 105 32.97 -19.70 56.79
C ILE A 105 33.32 -19.34 55.33
N LYS A 106 34.37 -19.95 54.83
CA LYS A 106 34.81 -19.76 53.43
C LYS A 106 33.87 -20.60 52.54
N SER A 107 33.31 -19.95 51.53
CA SER A 107 32.55 -20.66 50.50
C SER A 107 33.43 -21.56 49.65
N MET A 108 32.88 -22.64 49.12
CA MET A 108 33.54 -23.51 48.16
C MET A 108 34.00 -22.73 46.91
N GLN A 109 35.11 -23.15 46.32
CA GLN A 109 35.68 -22.44 45.17
C GLN A 109 34.81 -22.53 43.94
N TYR A 110 34.22 -23.72 43.68
CA TYR A 110 33.41 -23.97 42.51
C TYR A 110 31.97 -24.12 42.88
N ASN A 111 31.10 -23.32 42.28
CA ASN A 111 29.65 -23.38 42.43
C ASN A 111 28.98 -23.66 41.08
N ALA A 112 28.07 -24.61 41.03
CA ALA A 112 27.24 -24.87 39.88
C ALA A 112 25.75 -24.74 40.29
N ASN A 113 24.98 -24.10 39.41
CA ASN A 113 23.54 -23.97 39.54
C ASN A 113 22.88 -24.49 38.29
N ALA A 114 22.07 -25.53 38.36
CA ALA A 114 21.35 -26.11 37.24
C ALA A 114 19.88 -26.27 37.64
N GLY A 115 18.98 -25.70 36.82
CA GLY A 115 17.55 -25.79 37.16
C GLY A 115 16.66 -25.10 36.12
N ILE A 116 15.40 -25.03 36.49
CA ILE A 116 14.32 -24.40 35.73
C ILE A 116 13.82 -23.21 36.51
N GLN A 117 13.73 -22.06 35.87
CA GLN A 117 13.18 -20.83 36.41
C GLN A 117 11.87 -20.48 35.72
N LEU A 118 10.81 -20.23 36.48
CA LEU A 118 9.54 -19.70 36.08
C LEU A 118 9.46 -18.22 36.41
N SER A 119 9.00 -17.41 35.46
CA SER A 119 8.65 -16.01 35.70
C SER A 119 7.35 -15.67 34.97
N MET A 120 6.37 -15.09 35.69
CA MET A 120 5.07 -14.69 35.16
C MET A 120 4.63 -13.34 35.75
N PRO A 121 4.40 -12.31 34.93
CA PRO A 121 3.82 -11.05 35.42
C PRO A 121 2.33 -11.27 35.76
N LEU A 122 1.97 -11.07 37.02
CA LEU A 122 0.57 -11.12 37.48
C LEU A 122 -0.13 -9.76 37.35
N TYR A 123 0.62 -8.68 37.55
CA TYR A 123 0.14 -7.32 37.39
C TYR A 123 1.27 -6.44 36.81
N ASN A 124 1.08 -5.97 35.59
CA ASN A 124 2.02 -5.06 34.93
C ASN A 124 1.26 -4.15 33.97
N GLN A 125 0.98 -2.92 34.42
CA GLN A 125 0.23 -1.93 33.64
C GLN A 125 0.98 -1.48 32.36
N THR A 126 2.32 -1.60 32.36
CA THR A 126 3.11 -1.26 31.16
C THR A 126 2.84 -2.25 30.02
N ILE A 127 2.70 -3.54 30.33
CA ILE A 127 2.34 -4.55 29.33
C ILE A 127 0.93 -4.30 28.81
N LEU A 128 -0.03 -4.00 29.68
CA LEU A 128 -1.41 -3.71 29.27
C LEU A 128 -1.47 -2.46 28.38
N ALA A 129 -0.76 -1.40 28.73
CA ALA A 129 -0.65 -0.20 27.90
C ALA A 129 0.05 -0.48 26.56
N ALA A 130 1.04 -1.37 26.53
CA ALA A 130 1.70 -1.79 25.29
C ALA A 130 0.76 -2.59 24.38
N ILE A 131 -0.18 -3.38 24.93
CA ILE A 131 -1.22 -4.06 24.16
C ILE A 131 -2.18 -3.04 23.53
N ASP A 132 -2.57 -1.99 24.25
CA ASP A 132 -3.43 -0.94 23.70
C ASP A 132 -2.73 -0.17 22.58
N VAL A 133 -1.45 0.15 22.73
CA VAL A 133 -0.61 0.71 21.67
C VAL A 133 -0.57 -0.20 20.45
N ALA A 134 -0.35 -1.50 20.65
CA ALA A 134 -0.29 -2.47 19.54
C ALA A 134 -1.64 -2.59 18.80
N LYS A 135 -2.78 -2.53 19.49
CA LYS A 135 -4.12 -2.49 18.86
C LYS A 135 -4.31 -1.24 18.01
N THR A 136 -3.83 -0.08 18.49
CA THR A 136 -3.92 1.15 17.71
C THR A 136 -3.03 1.07 16.46
N VAL A 137 -1.83 0.48 16.55
CA VAL A 137 -0.97 0.22 15.40
C VAL A 137 -1.62 -0.75 14.40
N GLU A 138 -2.30 -1.81 14.88
CA GLU A 138 -3.09 -2.71 14.03
C GLU A 138 -4.18 -1.92 13.26
N LYS A 139 -4.91 -1.03 13.94
CA LYS A 139 -5.94 -0.20 13.29
C LYS A 139 -5.33 0.77 12.27
N ILE A 140 -4.19 1.38 12.57
CA ILE A 140 -3.44 2.23 11.63
C ILE A 140 -3.05 1.42 10.39
N ASN A 141 -2.58 0.18 10.53
CA ASN A 141 -2.23 -0.68 9.39
C ASN A 141 -3.47 -1.04 8.55
N SER A 142 -4.62 -1.30 9.19
CA SER A 142 -5.89 -1.52 8.48
C SER A 142 -6.29 -0.30 7.64
N LEU A 143 -6.27 0.89 8.24
CA LEU A 143 -6.61 2.14 7.54
C LEU A 143 -5.59 2.47 6.43
N SER A 144 -4.31 2.12 6.64
CA SER A 144 -3.28 2.28 5.61
C SER A 144 -3.54 1.37 4.40
N TYR A 145 -4.06 0.15 4.64
CA TYR A 145 -4.51 -0.74 3.58
C TYR A 145 -5.72 -0.16 2.83
N GLU A 146 -6.74 0.33 3.56
CA GLU A 146 -7.92 0.96 2.97
C GLU A 146 -7.53 2.14 2.08
N LYS A 147 -6.63 3.02 2.59
CA LYS A 147 -6.04 4.12 1.80
C LYS A 147 -5.31 3.63 0.56
N ALA A 148 -4.50 2.56 0.67
CA ALA A 148 -3.78 2.00 -0.47
C ALA A 148 -4.72 1.44 -1.54
N VAL A 149 -5.87 0.86 -1.14
CA VAL A 149 -6.93 0.44 -2.07
C VAL A 149 -7.51 1.64 -2.81
N GLU A 150 -7.88 2.72 -2.11
CA GLU A 150 -8.40 3.94 -2.74
C GLU A 150 -7.37 4.57 -3.70
N ASP A 151 -6.10 4.64 -3.29
CA ASP A 151 -5.03 5.19 -4.12
C ASP A 151 -4.80 4.35 -5.38
N LEU A 152 -4.89 3.01 -5.30
CA LEU A 152 -4.81 2.12 -6.46
C LEU A 152 -6.04 2.30 -7.38
N MET A 153 -7.25 2.38 -6.82
CA MET A 153 -8.47 2.65 -7.59
C MET A 153 -8.35 3.97 -8.36
N MET A 154 -7.84 5.02 -7.72
CA MET A 154 -7.60 6.31 -8.37
C MET A 154 -6.59 6.20 -9.51
N GLN A 155 -5.47 5.51 -9.29
CA GLN A 155 -4.43 5.34 -10.33
C GLN A 155 -4.97 4.57 -11.52
N ILE A 156 -5.64 3.42 -11.30
CA ILE A 156 -6.25 2.63 -12.37
C ILE A 156 -7.28 3.47 -13.13
N SER A 157 -8.18 4.18 -12.43
CA SER A 157 -9.23 4.97 -13.06
C SER A 157 -8.65 6.12 -13.89
N LYS A 158 -7.63 6.83 -13.39
CA LYS A 158 -6.95 7.90 -14.15
C LYS A 158 -6.31 7.37 -15.42
N VAL A 159 -5.55 6.28 -15.32
CA VAL A 159 -4.88 5.70 -16.51
C VAL A 159 -5.90 5.12 -17.48
N TYR A 160 -7.00 4.55 -16.97
CA TYR A 160 -8.09 4.02 -17.81
C TYR A 160 -8.74 5.12 -18.66
N TYR A 161 -9.11 6.26 -18.07
CA TYR A 161 -9.68 7.38 -18.83
C TYR A 161 -8.67 8.00 -19.80
N MET A 162 -7.40 8.04 -19.44
CA MET A 162 -6.33 8.48 -20.36
C MET A 162 -6.16 7.49 -21.53
N ALA A 163 -6.28 6.18 -21.30
CA ALA A 163 -6.25 5.17 -22.34
C ALA A 163 -7.45 5.27 -23.26
N GLN A 164 -8.66 5.52 -22.71
CA GLN A 164 -9.86 5.78 -23.53
C GLN A 164 -9.69 7.04 -24.40
N ALA A 165 -9.16 8.10 -23.84
CA ALA A 165 -8.93 9.34 -24.60
C ALA A 165 -7.91 9.16 -25.73
N SER A 166 -6.82 8.42 -25.48
CA SER A 166 -5.84 8.13 -26.52
C SER A 166 -6.35 7.18 -27.59
N LYS A 167 -7.21 6.20 -27.23
CA LYS A 167 -7.90 5.32 -28.19
C LYS A 167 -8.84 6.13 -29.09
N GLU A 168 -9.60 7.05 -28.51
CA GLU A 168 -10.52 7.91 -29.26
C GLU A 168 -9.74 8.87 -30.18
N GLN A 169 -8.64 9.43 -29.72
CA GLN A 169 -7.75 10.28 -30.54
C GLN A 169 -7.16 9.48 -31.71
N GLU A 170 -6.76 8.23 -31.50
CA GLU A 170 -6.25 7.34 -32.56
C GLU A 170 -7.35 7.07 -33.61
N ARG A 171 -8.59 6.77 -33.17
CA ARG A 171 -9.74 6.55 -34.03
C ARG A 171 -10.04 7.77 -34.92
N LEU A 172 -10.15 8.94 -34.30
CA LEU A 172 -10.40 10.21 -35.02
C LEU A 172 -9.29 10.55 -36.02
N THR A 173 -8.03 10.33 -35.62
CA THR A 173 -6.90 10.58 -36.50
C THR A 173 -6.89 9.62 -37.69
N ASN A 174 -7.28 8.35 -37.49
CA ASN A 174 -7.42 7.38 -38.58
C ASN A 174 -8.53 7.78 -39.56
N GLU A 175 -9.67 8.26 -39.08
CA GLU A 175 -10.75 8.79 -39.94
C GLU A 175 -10.30 10.00 -40.74
N ASN A 176 -9.50 10.90 -40.11
CA ASN A 176 -8.92 12.04 -40.81
C ASN A 176 -7.87 11.63 -41.87
N ILE A 177 -7.10 10.55 -41.63
CA ILE A 177 -6.20 9.97 -42.61
C ILE A 177 -6.96 9.47 -43.82
N LEU A 178 -8.05 8.70 -43.63
CA LEU A 178 -8.86 8.18 -44.71
C LEU A 178 -9.43 9.31 -45.60
N ARG A 179 -9.99 10.35 -44.97
CA ARG A 179 -10.46 11.54 -45.70
C ARG A 179 -9.33 12.26 -46.49
N MET A 180 -8.17 12.38 -45.88
CA MET A 180 -7.02 13.02 -46.52
C MET A 180 -6.40 12.18 -47.63
N GLU A 181 -6.46 10.84 -47.57
CA GLU A 181 -6.04 9.94 -48.62
C GLU A 181 -6.97 10.05 -49.84
N GLU A 182 -8.30 10.16 -49.61
CA GLU A 182 -9.27 10.41 -50.68
C GLU A 182 -9.01 11.76 -51.35
N LEU A 183 -8.83 12.83 -50.58
CA LEU A 183 -8.51 14.16 -51.08
C LEU A 183 -7.19 14.16 -51.87
N CYS A 184 -6.18 13.43 -51.43
CA CYS A 184 -4.92 13.28 -52.11
C CYS A 184 -5.08 12.62 -53.47
N ALA A 185 -5.88 11.55 -53.56
CA ALA A 185 -6.17 10.85 -54.81
C ALA A 185 -6.92 11.74 -55.82
N ILE A 186 -7.93 12.49 -55.37
CA ILE A 186 -8.67 13.45 -56.17
C ILE A 186 -7.73 14.56 -56.69
N THR A 187 -6.91 15.15 -55.82
CA THR A 187 -5.98 16.23 -56.16
C THR A 187 -4.92 15.76 -57.16
N GLU A 188 -4.43 14.53 -57.03
CA GLU A 188 -3.47 13.92 -57.95
C GLU A 188 -4.06 13.71 -59.34
N ALA A 189 -5.31 13.25 -59.45
CA ALA A 189 -6.03 13.10 -60.70
C ALA A 189 -6.23 14.48 -61.39
N LEU A 190 -6.62 15.51 -60.65
CA LEU A 190 -6.78 16.88 -61.16
C LEU A 190 -5.44 17.49 -61.59
N TYR A 191 -4.35 17.19 -60.87
CA TYR A 191 -3.01 17.64 -61.28
C TYR A 191 -2.58 17.01 -62.64
N GLN A 192 -2.83 15.71 -62.81
CA GLN A 192 -2.54 15.03 -64.07
C GLN A 192 -3.32 15.60 -65.27
N GLN A 193 -4.52 16.16 -64.99
CA GLN A 193 -5.34 16.85 -65.98
C GLN A 193 -4.94 18.33 -66.19
N GLY A 194 -3.95 18.84 -65.41
CA GLY A 194 -3.52 20.24 -65.45
C GLY A 194 -4.49 21.23 -64.79
N MET A 195 -5.46 20.76 -64.01
CA MET A 195 -6.50 21.58 -63.35
C MET A 195 -6.06 22.20 -62.03
N VAL A 196 -5.05 21.62 -61.36
CA VAL A 196 -4.49 22.12 -60.08
C VAL A 196 -2.97 22.23 -60.17
N MET A 197 -2.36 23.07 -59.32
CA MET A 197 -0.90 23.27 -59.30
C MET A 197 -0.23 22.17 -58.46
N GLU A 198 1.02 21.86 -58.79
CA GLU A 198 1.87 20.92 -58.01
C GLU A 198 2.00 21.32 -56.55
N VAL A 199 2.00 22.61 -56.24
CA VAL A 199 2.05 23.16 -54.89
C VAL A 199 0.85 22.68 -54.03
N ASP A 200 -0.35 22.60 -54.63
CA ASP A 200 -1.55 22.17 -53.91
C ASP A 200 -1.51 20.66 -53.65
N LEU A 201 -1.07 19.85 -54.60
CA LEU A 201 -0.82 18.41 -54.36
C LEU A 201 0.23 18.19 -53.26
N ASN A 202 1.30 18.96 -53.27
CA ASN A 202 2.33 18.84 -52.24
C ASN A 202 1.85 19.27 -50.87
N ARG A 203 0.94 20.26 -50.75
CA ARG A 203 0.27 20.62 -49.46
C ARG A 203 -0.54 19.47 -48.92
N VAL A 204 -1.36 18.80 -49.70
CA VAL A 204 -2.15 17.65 -49.30
C VAL A 204 -1.25 16.50 -48.84
N ARG A 205 -0.19 16.20 -49.59
CA ARG A 205 0.79 15.14 -49.24
C ARG A 205 1.52 15.43 -47.93
N ILE A 206 1.87 16.69 -47.67
CA ILE A 206 2.50 17.08 -46.38
C ILE A 206 1.53 16.89 -45.22
N ASN A 207 0.26 17.31 -45.37
CA ASN A 207 -0.75 17.14 -44.36
C ASN A 207 -1.03 15.67 -44.09
N LEU A 208 -1.14 14.81 -45.09
CA LEU A 208 -1.29 13.36 -44.94
C LEU A 208 -0.11 12.73 -44.17
N LYS A 209 1.13 13.12 -44.47
CA LYS A 209 2.30 12.65 -43.72
C LYS A 209 2.24 13.09 -42.24
N SER A 210 1.84 14.35 -42.00
CA SER A 210 1.68 14.88 -40.65
C SER A 210 0.62 14.07 -39.83
N LEU A 211 -0.52 13.77 -40.46
CA LEU A 211 -1.56 12.95 -39.87
C LEU A 211 -1.08 11.54 -39.54
N LYS A 212 -0.34 10.88 -40.45
CA LYS A 212 0.23 9.54 -40.18
C LYS A 212 1.19 9.57 -38.98
N THR A 213 2.03 10.61 -38.88
CA THR A 213 2.90 10.79 -37.72
C THR A 213 2.09 11.01 -36.43
N GLN A 214 1.01 11.79 -36.48
CA GLN A 214 0.13 12.02 -35.33
C GLN A 214 -0.61 10.73 -34.90
N HIS A 215 -1.03 9.91 -35.86
CA HIS A 215 -1.60 8.59 -35.62
C HIS A 215 -0.61 7.69 -34.86
N ASP A 216 0.64 7.59 -35.35
CA ASP A 216 1.68 6.78 -34.72
C ASP A 216 1.98 7.25 -33.28
N GLN A 217 1.94 8.56 -33.04
CA GLN A 217 2.08 9.12 -31.70
C GLN A 217 0.91 8.73 -30.80
N SER A 218 -0.34 8.84 -31.28
CA SER A 218 -1.54 8.46 -30.52
C SER A 218 -1.56 6.96 -30.21
N HIS A 219 -1.20 6.11 -31.17
CA HIS A 219 -1.05 4.67 -31.01
C HIS A 219 0.01 4.31 -29.96
N THR A 220 1.17 4.98 -30.03
CA THR A 220 2.24 4.79 -29.04
C THR A 220 1.78 5.18 -27.63
N LEU A 221 1.11 6.33 -27.50
CA LEU A 221 0.58 6.79 -26.23
C LEU A 221 -0.47 5.83 -25.65
N HIS A 222 -1.41 5.37 -26.49
CA HIS A 222 -2.40 4.37 -26.11
C HIS A 222 -1.75 3.09 -25.59
N SER A 223 -0.77 2.56 -26.34
CA SER A 223 -0.01 1.37 -25.94
C SER A 223 0.73 1.56 -24.60
N GLN A 224 1.29 2.75 -24.35
CA GLN A 224 1.92 3.07 -23.06
C GLN A 224 0.91 3.07 -21.92
N GLN A 225 -0.30 3.63 -22.10
CA GLN A 225 -1.34 3.61 -21.08
C GLN A 225 -1.81 2.19 -20.77
N LEU A 226 -1.98 1.34 -21.79
CA LEU A 226 -2.31 -0.07 -21.58
C LEU A 226 -1.22 -0.82 -20.83
N ASN A 227 0.06 -0.52 -21.08
CA ASN A 227 1.18 -1.11 -20.31
C ASN A 227 1.15 -0.70 -18.84
N ILE A 228 0.82 0.56 -18.56
CA ILE A 228 0.66 1.05 -17.18
C ILE A 228 -0.53 0.35 -16.51
N LEU A 229 -1.67 0.18 -17.21
CA LEU A 229 -2.81 -0.56 -16.68
C LEU A 229 -2.45 -2.01 -16.36
N ARG A 230 -1.76 -2.72 -17.27
CA ARG A 230 -1.29 -4.10 -17.02
C ARG A 230 -0.40 -4.15 -15.76
N PHE A 231 0.51 -3.21 -15.61
CA PHE A 231 1.36 -3.12 -14.44
C PHE A 231 0.56 -2.90 -13.14
N LEU A 232 -0.40 -1.98 -13.14
CA LEU A 232 -1.25 -1.70 -11.98
C LEU A 232 -2.13 -2.90 -11.59
N MET A 233 -2.54 -3.70 -12.58
CA MET A 233 -3.35 -4.92 -12.38
C MET A 233 -2.51 -6.18 -12.15
N ASP A 234 -1.18 -6.07 -12.17
CA ASP A 234 -0.24 -7.21 -12.10
C ASP A 234 -0.53 -8.29 -13.15
N MET A 235 -0.80 -7.85 -14.39
CA MET A 235 -1.04 -8.71 -15.54
C MET A 235 0.26 -8.94 -16.31
N ALA A 236 0.37 -10.10 -16.98
CA ALA A 236 1.51 -10.37 -17.85
C ALA A 236 1.60 -9.35 -19.00
N PRO A 237 2.80 -8.88 -19.38
CA PRO A 237 2.97 -7.85 -20.43
C PRO A 237 2.34 -8.22 -21.79
N GLU A 238 2.28 -9.51 -22.09
CA GLU A 238 1.76 -10.06 -23.34
C GLU A 238 0.23 -10.22 -23.36
N THR A 239 -0.45 -9.96 -22.23
CA THR A 239 -1.90 -10.08 -22.16
C THR A 239 -2.55 -9.03 -23.05
N SER A 240 -3.39 -9.45 -23.97
CA SER A 240 -4.17 -8.53 -24.81
C SER A 240 -5.21 -7.82 -23.93
N LEU A 241 -5.06 -6.51 -23.80
CA LEU A 241 -5.94 -5.64 -23.02
C LEU A 241 -6.44 -4.54 -23.93
N GLU A 242 -7.75 -4.34 -23.95
CA GLU A 242 -8.41 -3.23 -24.60
C GLU A 242 -9.33 -2.51 -23.61
N VAL A 243 -9.51 -1.22 -23.78
CA VAL A 243 -10.44 -0.40 -22.99
C VAL A 243 -11.71 -0.14 -23.79
N THR A 244 -12.85 -0.01 -23.10
CA THR A 244 -14.13 0.35 -23.74
C THR A 244 -14.08 1.79 -24.28
N HIS A 245 -15.02 2.13 -25.16
CA HIS A 245 -15.16 3.50 -25.65
C HIS A 245 -15.53 4.48 -24.55
N MET A 246 -15.08 5.74 -24.71
CA MET A 246 -15.36 6.81 -23.76
C MET A 246 -16.82 7.26 -23.86
N ALA A 247 -17.55 7.22 -22.74
CA ALA A 247 -18.95 7.67 -22.72
C ALA A 247 -19.02 9.19 -22.60
N GLU A 248 -19.78 9.83 -23.47
CA GLU A 248 -19.99 11.30 -23.44
C GLU A 248 -21.03 11.74 -22.36
N ASN A 249 -21.85 10.80 -21.86
CA ASN A 249 -22.89 11.10 -20.88
C ASN A 249 -22.30 11.14 -19.46
N MET A 250 -22.22 12.31 -18.87
CA MET A 250 -21.83 12.50 -17.47
C MET A 250 -23.03 12.86 -16.62
N GLU A 251 -23.37 12.02 -15.67
CA GLU A 251 -24.36 12.38 -14.66
C GLU A 251 -23.74 13.39 -13.67
N PRO A 252 -24.47 14.44 -13.28
CA PRO A 252 -24.02 15.39 -12.27
C PRO A 252 -23.82 14.68 -10.92
N LEU A 253 -22.73 14.98 -10.23
CA LEU A 253 -22.48 14.49 -8.88
C LEU A 253 -23.12 15.43 -7.86
N PRO A 254 -23.80 14.90 -6.82
CA PRO A 254 -24.29 15.73 -5.73
C PRO A 254 -23.11 16.29 -4.92
N ALA A 255 -23.16 17.57 -4.59
CA ALA A 255 -22.21 18.23 -3.72
C ALA A 255 -22.46 17.82 -2.26
N THR A 256 -21.79 16.75 -1.78
CA THR A 256 -22.01 16.18 -0.43
C THR A 256 -21.03 16.69 0.62
N GLY A 257 -20.01 17.45 0.23
CA GLY A 257 -18.91 17.86 1.12
C GLY A 257 -17.82 16.79 1.29
N VAL A 258 -16.80 17.11 2.10
CA VAL A 258 -15.75 16.16 2.47
C VAL A 258 -16.31 15.09 3.38
N ASN A 259 -16.01 13.83 3.11
CA ASN A 259 -16.41 12.73 3.98
C ASN A 259 -15.49 12.67 5.22
N GLU A 260 -16.06 12.72 6.41
CA GLU A 260 -15.33 12.61 7.68
C GLU A 260 -14.76 11.19 7.91
N GLU A 261 -15.24 10.17 7.20
CA GLU A 261 -14.77 8.79 7.28
C GLU A 261 -13.62 8.46 6.30
N LEU A 262 -13.06 9.47 5.63
CA LEU A 262 -11.91 9.23 4.74
C LEU A 262 -10.76 8.54 5.48
N PRO A 263 -10.17 7.48 4.91
CA PRO A 263 -9.07 6.74 5.54
C PRO A 263 -7.90 7.64 5.93
N GLU A 264 -7.61 8.69 5.17
CA GLU A 264 -6.55 9.66 5.45
C GLU A 264 -6.79 10.45 6.73
N LEU A 265 -8.04 10.87 6.97
CA LEU A 265 -8.44 11.62 8.16
C LEU A 265 -8.43 10.70 9.39
N LEU A 266 -9.04 9.51 9.27
CA LEU A 266 -9.05 8.51 10.32
C LEU A 266 -7.62 8.06 10.70
N LEU A 267 -6.73 7.94 9.73
CA LEU A 267 -5.32 7.58 9.95
C LEU A 267 -4.62 8.65 10.79
N SER A 268 -4.81 9.94 10.49
CA SER A 268 -4.23 11.04 11.27
C SER A 268 -4.80 11.12 12.69
N ALA A 269 -6.10 10.83 12.87
CA ALA A 269 -6.74 10.75 14.17
C ALA A 269 -6.17 9.60 15.04
N HIS A 270 -5.97 8.41 14.45
CA HIS A 270 -5.34 7.29 15.15
C HIS A 270 -3.87 7.50 15.44
N GLN A 271 -3.12 8.27 14.61
CA GLN A 271 -1.75 8.68 14.90
C GLN A 271 -1.69 9.60 16.13
N LYS A 272 -2.63 10.52 16.29
CA LYS A 272 -2.76 11.34 17.50
C LYS A 272 -3.06 10.46 18.73
N THR A 273 -4.03 9.53 18.63
CA THR A 273 -4.36 8.56 19.69
C THR A 273 -3.13 7.73 20.09
N LEU A 274 -2.33 7.30 19.11
CA LEU A 274 -1.07 6.57 19.36
C LEU A 274 -0.07 7.40 20.17
N ALA A 275 0.06 8.69 19.87
CA ALA A 275 0.93 9.60 20.61
C ALA A 275 0.44 9.78 22.07
N GLU A 276 -0.87 9.89 22.30
CA GLU A 276 -1.49 9.93 23.63
C GLU A 276 -1.24 8.65 24.41
N GLN A 277 -1.39 7.49 23.78
CA GLN A 277 -1.14 6.19 24.41
C GLN A 277 0.33 5.99 24.80
N ARG A 278 1.28 6.50 24.00
CA ARG A 278 2.71 6.48 24.35
C ARG A 278 2.98 7.25 25.64
N ILE A 279 2.35 8.41 25.84
CA ILE A 279 2.43 9.16 27.11
C ILE A 279 1.89 8.30 28.25
N LYS A 280 0.72 7.65 28.07
CA LYS A 280 0.11 6.75 29.06
C LYS A 280 1.04 5.61 29.43
N THR A 281 1.67 4.97 28.44
CA THR A 281 2.60 3.84 28.65
C THR A 281 3.78 4.23 29.55
N VAL A 282 4.36 5.41 29.37
CA VAL A 282 5.43 5.89 30.28
C VAL A 282 4.90 6.22 31.67
N LYS A 283 3.71 6.84 31.77
CA LYS A 283 3.10 7.18 33.05
C LYS A 283 2.79 5.94 33.90
N VAL A 284 2.25 4.88 33.30
CA VAL A 284 1.94 3.65 34.02
C VAL A 284 3.19 2.88 34.47
N GLY A 285 4.36 3.20 33.91
CA GLY A 285 5.65 2.67 34.36
C GLY A 285 6.08 3.15 35.77
N TYR A 286 5.37 4.11 36.37
CA TYR A 286 5.52 4.46 37.78
C TYR A 286 4.69 3.58 38.74
N LEU A 287 3.80 2.75 38.22
CA LEU A 287 2.97 1.86 39.04
C LEU A 287 3.76 0.62 39.48
N PRO A 288 3.41 0.04 40.65
CA PRO A 288 4.00 -1.22 41.07
C PRO A 288 3.78 -2.33 40.05
N THR A 289 4.70 -3.27 40.00
CA THR A 289 4.56 -4.52 39.24
C THR A 289 4.59 -5.71 40.19
N LEU A 290 3.71 -6.69 39.95
CA LEU A 290 3.64 -7.94 40.68
C LEU A 290 3.98 -9.09 39.73
N SER A 291 4.91 -9.95 40.13
CA SER A 291 5.30 -11.14 39.36
C SER A 291 5.37 -12.38 40.26
N LEU A 292 4.95 -13.50 39.69
CA LEU A 292 5.16 -14.84 40.24
C LEU A 292 6.53 -15.32 39.74
N THR A 293 7.35 -15.79 40.67
CA THR A 293 8.65 -16.40 40.34
C THR A 293 8.68 -17.81 40.92
N GLY A 294 9.32 -18.73 40.25
CA GLY A 294 9.53 -20.08 40.71
C GLY A 294 10.89 -20.59 40.28
N TYR A 295 11.45 -21.45 41.04
CA TYR A 295 12.71 -22.14 40.71
C TYR A 295 12.64 -23.59 41.19
N ALA A 296 13.15 -24.51 40.41
CA ALA A 296 13.37 -25.90 40.78
C ALA A 296 14.67 -26.38 40.13
N GLY A 297 15.59 -26.84 40.95
CA GLY A 297 16.90 -27.26 40.46
C GLY A 297 17.82 -27.77 41.56
N ALA A 298 19.10 -27.82 41.26
CA ALA A 298 20.13 -28.24 42.20
C ALA A 298 21.33 -27.26 42.17
N LEU A 299 21.89 -27.06 43.35
CA LEU A 299 23.07 -26.26 43.60
C LEU A 299 24.20 -27.23 43.97
N GLY A 300 25.30 -27.18 43.21
CA GLY A 300 26.50 -27.97 43.47
C GLY A 300 27.60 -27.09 44.04
N TYR A 301 28.30 -27.58 45.05
CA TYR A 301 29.41 -26.86 45.73
C TYR A 301 30.60 -27.80 45.82
N GLN A 302 31.76 -27.38 45.27
CA GLN A 302 32.97 -28.24 45.23
C GLN A 302 34.23 -27.37 45.48
N GLU A 303 35.21 -27.98 46.12
CA GLU A 303 36.54 -27.38 46.23
C GLU A 303 37.45 -27.64 45.04
N LYS A 304 37.21 -28.70 44.32
CA LYS A 304 38.00 -29.10 43.14
C LYS A 304 37.06 -29.38 41.98
N PHE A 305 37.41 -28.84 40.79
CA PHE A 305 36.57 -28.95 39.59
C PHE A 305 36.20 -30.37 39.18
N HIS A 306 37.18 -31.33 39.32
CA HIS A 306 36.95 -32.72 38.90
C HIS A 306 35.93 -33.48 39.79
N HIS A 307 35.62 -32.96 40.98
CA HIS A 307 34.62 -33.58 41.86
C HIS A 307 33.19 -33.47 41.33
N PHE A 308 32.93 -32.56 40.39
CA PHE A 308 31.61 -32.50 39.73
C PHE A 308 31.29 -33.73 38.87
N PHE A 309 32.35 -34.47 38.42
CA PHE A 309 32.23 -35.57 37.50
C PHE A 309 32.48 -36.94 38.18
N HIS A 310 32.87 -36.94 39.42
CA HIS A 310 33.12 -38.16 40.18
C HIS A 310 32.17 -38.24 41.36
N THR A 311 31.13 -39.08 41.22
CA THR A 311 30.13 -39.36 42.30
C THR A 311 30.67 -40.39 43.26
N SER A 312 31.11 -39.97 44.46
CA SER A 312 31.26 -40.83 45.61
C SER A 312 30.39 -40.24 46.73
N ALA A 313 29.79 -41.10 47.60
CA ALA A 313 28.93 -40.62 48.65
C ALA A 313 29.55 -39.59 49.63
N ALA A 314 30.89 -39.50 49.63
CA ALA A 314 31.65 -38.53 50.41
C ALA A 314 31.88 -37.15 49.70
N THR A 315 31.56 -37.08 48.37
CA THR A 315 31.80 -35.87 47.54
C THR A 315 30.53 -35.38 46.84
N ASP A 316 29.38 -35.93 47.16
CA ASP A 316 28.11 -35.51 46.62
C ASP A 316 27.62 -34.24 47.34
N ASN A 317 28.00 -33.07 46.82
CA ASN A 317 27.63 -31.76 47.34
C ASN A 317 26.62 -31.06 46.42
N TRP A 318 25.68 -31.85 45.87
CA TRP A 318 24.54 -31.33 45.16
C TRP A 318 23.32 -31.23 46.07
N PHE A 319 22.71 -30.06 46.16
CA PHE A 319 21.56 -29.78 47.00
C PHE A 319 20.39 -29.35 46.15
N GLY A 320 19.26 -30.08 46.28
CA GLY A 320 18.01 -29.71 45.64
C GLY A 320 17.47 -28.42 46.23
N ASN A 321 17.03 -27.50 45.36
CA ASN A 321 16.38 -26.25 45.75
C ASN A 321 15.11 -26.03 44.93
N CYS A 322 14.01 -25.80 45.61
CA CYS A 322 12.73 -25.51 44.96
C CYS A 322 11.96 -24.45 45.77
N TYR A 323 11.53 -23.40 45.06
CA TYR A 323 10.70 -22.38 45.65
C TYR A 323 9.70 -21.79 44.67
N ILE A 324 8.62 -21.24 45.20
CA ILE A 324 7.69 -20.37 44.53
C ILE A 324 7.54 -19.09 45.34
N GLY A 325 7.54 -17.95 44.70
CA GLY A 325 7.50 -16.66 45.38
C GLY A 325 6.76 -15.58 44.61
N LEU A 326 6.25 -14.61 45.34
CA LEU A 326 5.67 -13.39 44.77
C LEU A 326 6.69 -12.24 44.92
N SER A 327 6.95 -11.53 43.84
CA SER A 327 7.84 -10.37 43.81
C SER A 327 7.03 -9.12 43.49
N ILE A 328 7.05 -8.13 44.38
CA ILE A 328 6.47 -6.81 44.14
C ILE A 328 7.64 -5.83 43.95
N LYS A 329 7.67 -5.14 42.79
CA LYS A 329 8.63 -4.06 42.50
C LYS A 329 7.91 -2.73 42.46
N ILE A 330 8.27 -1.81 43.37
CA ILE A 330 7.72 -0.46 43.48
C ILE A 330 8.83 0.53 43.15
N PRO A 331 8.72 1.29 42.04
CA PRO A 331 9.70 2.31 41.72
C PRO A 331 9.49 3.51 42.65
N LEU A 332 10.38 3.71 43.65
CA LEU A 332 10.30 4.82 44.62
C LEU A 332 10.95 6.08 44.10
N PHE A 333 12.08 5.93 43.43
CA PHE A 333 12.82 7.03 42.82
C PHE A 333 13.37 6.60 41.48
N GLU A 334 13.12 7.44 40.48
CA GLU A 334 13.69 7.29 39.13
C GLU A 334 14.30 8.61 38.68
N THR A 335 15.30 8.53 37.81
CA THR A 335 15.91 9.68 37.17
C THR A 335 14.89 10.51 36.39
N ASN A 336 15.22 11.75 36.02
CA ASN A 336 14.35 12.62 35.21
C ASN A 336 14.07 12.07 33.81
N SER A 337 14.63 10.92 33.43
CA SER A 337 14.48 10.31 32.09
C SER A 337 13.00 10.13 31.69
N LYS A 338 12.18 9.51 32.53
CA LYS A 338 10.74 9.34 32.25
C LYS A 338 9.99 10.68 32.13
N LYS A 339 10.34 11.69 32.95
CA LYS A 339 9.73 13.03 32.85
C LYS A 339 10.07 13.69 31.52
N LEU A 340 11.33 13.59 31.08
CA LEU A 340 11.78 14.12 29.79
C LEU A 340 11.14 13.36 28.62
N GLN A 341 11.01 12.04 28.73
CA GLN A 341 10.32 11.21 27.73
C GLN A 341 8.83 11.57 27.61
N ILE A 342 8.14 11.80 28.73
CA ILE A 342 6.76 12.31 28.71
C ILE A 342 6.68 13.68 28.05
N LYS A 343 7.66 14.58 28.30
CA LYS A 343 7.72 15.90 27.65
C LYS A 343 7.91 15.76 26.15
N GLN A 344 8.79 14.88 25.71
CA GLN A 344 9.01 14.57 24.29
C GLN A 344 7.71 14.04 23.64
N TYR A 345 7.05 13.05 24.23
CA TYR A 345 5.80 12.51 23.69
C TYR A 345 4.64 13.51 23.72
N ARG A 346 4.66 14.51 24.61
CA ARG A 346 3.71 15.63 24.54
C ARG A 346 3.94 16.51 23.31
N TYR A 347 5.17 16.74 22.94
CA TYR A 347 5.49 17.45 21.69
C TYR A 347 5.08 16.63 20.47
N ASP A 348 5.33 15.31 20.48
CA ASP A 348 4.88 14.42 19.40
C ASP A 348 3.34 14.44 19.27
N MET A 349 2.63 14.43 20.39
CA MET A 349 1.16 14.55 20.42
C MET A 349 0.70 15.91 19.86
N GLN A 350 1.34 17.00 20.21
CA GLN A 350 1.02 18.32 19.68
C GLN A 350 1.28 18.40 18.17
N GLN A 351 2.39 17.82 17.70
CA GLN A 351 2.67 17.71 16.28
C GLN A 351 1.62 16.86 15.56
N ALA A 352 1.19 15.73 16.15
CA ALA A 352 0.13 14.89 15.57
C ALA A 352 -1.21 15.63 15.51
N ALA A 353 -1.55 16.41 16.54
CA ALA A 353 -2.75 17.25 16.54
C ALA A 353 -2.71 18.32 15.44
N ASN A 354 -1.58 19.01 15.29
CA ASN A 354 -1.39 20.01 14.24
C ASN A 354 -1.46 19.38 12.83
N ARG A 355 -0.90 18.15 12.66
CA ARG A 355 -1.00 17.42 11.38
C ARG A 355 -2.43 17.04 11.05
N MET A 356 -3.21 16.61 12.04
CA MET A 356 -4.63 16.29 11.86
C MET A 356 -5.43 17.52 11.43
N GLU A 357 -5.22 18.67 12.10
CA GLU A 357 -5.88 19.94 11.74
C GLU A 357 -5.47 20.41 10.33
N LEU A 358 -4.18 20.29 10.00
CA LEU A 358 -3.67 20.63 8.67
C LEU A 358 -4.30 19.73 7.60
N MET A 359 -4.39 18.43 7.85
CA MET A 359 -5.01 17.47 6.93
C MET A 359 -6.48 17.81 6.68
N GLN A 360 -7.23 18.15 7.74
CA GLN A 360 -8.63 18.58 7.59
C GLN A 360 -8.73 19.81 6.67
N LYS A 361 -7.95 20.86 6.92
CA LYS A 361 -7.94 22.06 6.10
C LYS A 361 -7.55 21.79 4.65
N GLN A 362 -6.57 20.89 4.41
CA GLN A 362 -6.15 20.48 3.07
C GLN A 362 -7.27 19.73 2.34
N LEU A 363 -8.00 18.85 3.02
CA LEU A 363 -9.12 18.13 2.42
C LEU A 363 -10.27 19.08 2.07
N ASP A 364 -10.58 20.05 2.93
CA ASP A 364 -11.62 21.07 2.67
C ASP A 364 -11.22 21.94 1.46
N GLU A 365 -9.96 22.39 1.40
CA GLU A 365 -9.42 23.14 0.27
C GLU A 365 -9.45 22.32 -1.03
N ASN A 366 -8.96 21.07 -0.98
CA ASN A 366 -8.94 20.18 -2.14
C ASN A 366 -10.35 19.91 -2.66
N TYR A 367 -11.33 19.72 -1.76
CA TYR A 367 -12.73 19.54 -2.15
C TYR A 367 -13.30 20.77 -2.86
N ALA A 368 -13.08 21.97 -2.30
CA ALA A 368 -13.53 23.21 -2.93
C ALA A 368 -12.89 23.39 -4.33
N ASN A 369 -11.59 23.13 -4.45
CA ASN A 369 -10.87 23.22 -5.72
C ASN A 369 -11.35 22.16 -6.72
N ALA A 370 -11.57 20.90 -6.28
CA ALA A 370 -12.07 19.83 -7.14
C ALA A 370 -13.47 20.14 -7.69
N LEU A 371 -14.35 20.72 -6.86
CA LEU A 371 -15.69 21.13 -7.29
C LEU A 371 -15.63 22.25 -8.32
N LEU A 372 -14.78 23.27 -8.10
CA LEU A 372 -14.56 24.36 -9.06
C LEU A 372 -14.01 23.83 -10.38
N GLN A 373 -13.03 22.91 -10.31
CA GLN A 373 -12.41 22.31 -11.48
C GLN A 373 -13.39 21.45 -12.28
N LEU A 374 -14.23 20.65 -11.60
CA LEU A 374 -15.26 19.86 -12.28
C LEU A 374 -16.25 20.75 -13.02
N ASN A 375 -16.79 21.79 -12.35
CA ASN A 375 -17.73 22.72 -12.97
C ASN A 375 -17.13 23.44 -14.17
N HIS A 376 -15.87 23.90 -14.05
CA HIS A 376 -15.14 24.52 -15.16
C HIS A 376 -14.94 23.55 -16.33
N ASN A 377 -14.46 22.34 -16.05
CA ASN A 377 -14.20 21.34 -17.09
C ASN A 377 -15.49 20.93 -17.82
N MET A 378 -16.62 20.82 -17.10
CA MET A 378 -17.93 20.54 -17.71
C MET A 378 -18.35 21.64 -18.70
N GLU A 379 -18.15 22.92 -18.35
CA GLU A 379 -18.46 24.03 -19.26
C GLU A 379 -17.51 24.06 -20.45
N VAL A 380 -16.21 23.81 -20.23
CA VAL A 380 -15.22 23.67 -21.31
C VAL A 380 -15.60 22.53 -22.24
N PHE A 381 -15.95 21.36 -21.71
CA PHE A 381 -16.37 20.21 -22.53
C PHE A 381 -17.61 20.56 -23.37
N ARG A 382 -18.63 21.22 -22.79
CA ARG A 382 -19.81 21.64 -23.52
C ARG A 382 -19.44 22.56 -24.69
N THR A 383 -18.62 23.57 -24.44
CA THR A 383 -18.17 24.52 -25.45
C THR A 383 -17.36 23.85 -26.54
N GLN A 384 -16.43 22.91 -26.20
CA GLN A 384 -15.64 22.21 -27.18
C GLN A 384 -16.47 21.20 -27.99
N SER A 385 -17.49 20.57 -27.40
CA SER A 385 -18.43 19.71 -28.12
C SER A 385 -19.25 20.49 -29.16
N GLU A 386 -19.75 21.67 -28.77
CA GLU A 386 -20.45 22.59 -29.71
C GLU A 386 -19.50 23.05 -30.84
N SER A 387 -18.26 23.44 -30.50
CA SER A 387 -17.26 23.85 -31.48
C SER A 387 -16.88 22.71 -32.44
N ARG A 388 -16.78 21.47 -31.96
CA ARG A 388 -16.56 20.28 -32.81
C ARG A 388 -17.69 20.10 -33.83
N CYS A 389 -18.95 20.19 -33.39
CA CYS A 389 -20.11 20.06 -34.29
C CYS A 389 -20.10 21.17 -35.36
N GLN A 390 -19.83 22.42 -34.98
CA GLN A 390 -19.76 23.55 -35.91
C GLN A 390 -18.61 23.39 -36.90
N ALA A 391 -17.42 22.99 -36.43
CA ALA A 391 -16.27 22.78 -37.31
C ALA A 391 -16.50 21.64 -38.31
N GLU A 392 -17.21 20.59 -37.89
CA GLU A 392 -17.60 19.48 -38.79
C GLU A 392 -18.60 19.92 -39.85
N GLU A 393 -19.58 20.72 -39.49
CA GLU A 393 -20.54 21.31 -40.46
C GLU A 393 -19.83 22.21 -41.47
N VAL A 394 -18.94 23.12 -41.01
CA VAL A 394 -18.16 24.00 -41.90
C VAL A 394 -17.27 23.18 -42.86
N TYR A 395 -16.55 22.18 -42.33
CA TYR A 395 -15.71 21.32 -43.15
C TYR A 395 -16.52 20.62 -44.26
N ASN A 396 -17.65 20.04 -43.90
CA ASN A 396 -18.49 19.29 -44.85
C ASN A 396 -19.02 20.21 -45.97
N VAL A 397 -19.41 21.45 -45.65
CA VAL A 397 -19.86 22.43 -46.65
C VAL A 397 -18.69 22.83 -47.56
N THR A 398 -17.52 23.10 -46.99
CA THR A 398 -16.33 23.50 -47.77
C THR A 398 -15.83 22.35 -48.65
N GLU A 399 -15.93 21.11 -48.19
CA GLU A 399 -15.58 19.91 -48.97
C GLU A 399 -16.48 19.78 -50.20
N GLU A 400 -17.79 19.93 -50.06
CA GLU A 400 -18.74 19.91 -51.20
C GLU A 400 -18.46 21.06 -52.17
N GLN A 401 -18.24 22.30 -51.67
CA GLN A 401 -17.86 23.45 -52.51
C GLN A 401 -16.55 23.23 -53.24
N TYR A 402 -15.57 22.56 -52.63
CA TYR A 402 -14.32 22.22 -53.30
C TYR A 402 -14.51 21.20 -54.42
N LYS A 403 -15.33 20.17 -54.23
CA LYS A 403 -15.68 19.20 -55.27
C LYS A 403 -16.38 19.86 -56.45
N GLU A 404 -17.16 20.90 -56.25
CA GLU A 404 -17.82 21.70 -57.28
C GLU A 404 -16.90 22.79 -57.90
N GLY A 405 -15.65 22.95 -57.38
CA GLY A 405 -14.70 23.95 -57.86
C GLY A 405 -14.95 25.38 -57.41
N VAL A 406 -15.83 25.58 -56.40
CA VAL A 406 -16.18 26.90 -55.82
C VAL A 406 -15.19 27.29 -54.72
N ALA A 407 -14.82 26.38 -53.85
CA ALA A 407 -13.87 26.61 -52.76
C ALA A 407 -12.43 26.32 -53.20
N SER A 408 -11.47 27.03 -52.59
CA SER A 408 -10.03 26.78 -52.85
C SER A 408 -9.51 25.61 -51.97
N MET A 409 -8.47 24.92 -52.44
CA MET A 409 -7.74 23.91 -51.66
C MET A 409 -7.27 24.46 -50.30
N THR A 410 -6.81 25.72 -50.30
CA THR A 410 -6.33 26.35 -49.04
C THR A 410 -7.44 26.51 -48.00
N ALA A 411 -8.67 26.88 -48.44
CA ALA A 411 -9.82 26.97 -47.55
C ALA A 411 -10.19 25.57 -46.97
N LEU A 412 -10.25 24.53 -47.81
CA LEU A 412 -10.55 23.20 -47.39
C LEU A 412 -9.53 22.65 -46.37
N LEU A 413 -8.23 22.84 -46.62
CA LEU A 413 -7.18 22.41 -45.68
C LEU A 413 -7.18 23.20 -44.36
N GLN A 414 -7.63 24.48 -44.39
CA GLN A 414 -7.79 25.29 -43.19
C GLN A 414 -8.96 24.77 -42.34
N ASP A 415 -10.08 24.47 -42.95
CA ASP A 415 -11.28 23.95 -42.24
C ASP A 415 -11.04 22.53 -41.71
N GLU A 416 -10.29 21.67 -42.46
CA GLU A 416 -9.84 20.36 -41.97
C GLU A 416 -8.97 20.50 -40.71
N MET A 417 -8.00 21.43 -40.73
CA MET A 417 -7.14 21.68 -39.57
C MET A 417 -7.97 22.17 -38.36
N GLN A 418 -8.98 23.03 -38.61
CA GLN A 418 -9.86 23.56 -37.58
C GLN A 418 -10.73 22.45 -36.99
N LEU A 419 -11.33 21.56 -37.82
CA LEU A 419 -12.09 20.39 -37.39
C LEU A 419 -11.24 19.45 -36.52
N ARG A 420 -10.05 19.11 -36.99
CA ARG A 420 -9.09 18.26 -36.22
C ARG A 420 -8.71 18.85 -34.87
N THR A 421 -8.48 20.17 -34.83
CA THR A 421 -8.17 20.89 -33.61
C THR A 421 -9.35 20.83 -32.63
N ALA A 422 -10.58 21.04 -33.11
CA ALA A 422 -11.81 20.97 -32.31
C ALA A 422 -12.08 19.53 -31.80
N GLN A 423 -11.85 18.50 -32.63
CA GLN A 423 -11.98 17.10 -32.23
C GLN A 423 -11.00 16.77 -31.10
N THR A 424 -9.72 17.13 -31.24
CA THR A 424 -8.70 16.90 -30.20
C THR A 424 -9.04 17.62 -28.91
N ALA A 425 -9.46 18.89 -28.99
CA ALA A 425 -9.85 19.68 -27.83
C ALA A 425 -11.06 19.09 -27.11
N CYS A 426 -12.05 18.58 -27.84
CA CYS A 426 -13.22 17.92 -27.28
C CYS A 426 -12.86 16.63 -26.50
N VAL A 427 -12.02 15.75 -27.06
CA VAL A 427 -11.54 14.53 -26.38
C VAL A 427 -10.76 14.88 -25.13
N GLN A 428 -9.87 15.87 -25.20
CA GLN A 428 -9.10 16.32 -24.04
C GLN A 428 -10.00 16.91 -22.95
N ALA A 429 -10.98 17.73 -23.30
CA ALA A 429 -11.93 18.31 -22.36
C ALA A 429 -12.77 17.22 -21.65
N LEU A 430 -13.25 16.22 -22.39
CA LEU A 430 -13.98 15.10 -21.82
C LEU A 430 -13.10 14.29 -20.85
N CYS A 431 -11.86 14.01 -21.22
CA CYS A 431 -10.90 13.33 -20.34
C CYS A 431 -10.68 14.12 -19.04
N GLN A 432 -10.49 15.45 -19.13
CA GLN A 432 -10.32 16.31 -17.95
C GLN A 432 -11.55 16.34 -17.06
N CYS A 433 -12.77 16.27 -17.61
CA CYS A 433 -14.00 16.11 -16.87
C CYS A 433 -14.01 14.81 -16.06
N CYS A 434 -13.66 13.68 -16.71
CA CYS A 434 -13.59 12.37 -16.04
C CYS A 434 -12.58 12.39 -14.90
N LEU A 435 -11.40 12.98 -15.10
CA LEU A 435 -10.37 13.10 -14.06
C LEU A 435 -10.81 13.97 -12.88
N ALA A 436 -11.42 15.13 -13.15
CA ALA A 436 -11.95 16.00 -12.10
C ALA A 436 -13.09 15.34 -11.31
N ARG A 437 -13.94 14.56 -12.00
CA ARG A 437 -14.99 13.76 -11.36
C ARG A 437 -14.41 12.71 -10.41
N LEU A 438 -13.33 12.04 -10.80
CA LEU A 438 -12.63 11.07 -9.93
C LEU A 438 -12.10 11.72 -8.66
N ASP A 439 -11.45 12.88 -8.78
CA ASP A 439 -10.92 13.61 -7.63
C ASP A 439 -12.06 14.00 -6.65
N LEU A 440 -13.21 14.44 -7.15
CA LEU A 440 -14.37 14.75 -6.32
C LEU A 440 -14.98 13.48 -5.66
N LEU A 441 -15.08 12.37 -6.40
CA LEU A 441 -15.55 11.07 -5.87
C LEU A 441 -14.64 10.57 -4.73
N LYS A 442 -13.33 10.72 -4.84
CA LYS A 442 -12.40 10.38 -3.78
C LYS A 442 -12.67 11.20 -2.52
N LEU A 443 -12.74 12.53 -2.65
CA LEU A 443 -12.90 13.45 -1.52
C LEU A 443 -14.26 13.35 -0.84
N SER A 444 -15.30 12.97 -1.59
CA SER A 444 -16.64 12.68 -1.05
C SER A 444 -16.78 11.29 -0.45
N GLY A 445 -15.74 10.43 -0.51
CA GLY A 445 -15.79 9.03 -0.03
C GLY A 445 -16.64 8.09 -0.89
N ASN A 446 -16.97 8.50 -2.11
CA ASN A 446 -17.85 7.75 -3.01
C ASN A 446 -17.09 6.96 -4.09
N LEU A 447 -15.77 6.81 -3.94
CA LEU A 447 -14.93 6.12 -4.92
C LEU A 447 -15.33 4.65 -5.11
N SER A 448 -15.89 4.02 -4.06
CA SER A 448 -16.40 2.63 -4.12
C SER A 448 -17.53 2.41 -5.13
N GLN A 449 -18.21 3.47 -5.59
CA GLN A 449 -19.22 3.37 -6.66
C GLN A 449 -18.61 2.90 -7.99
N LEU A 450 -17.33 3.16 -8.22
CA LEU A 450 -16.62 2.74 -9.44
C LEU A 450 -16.34 1.22 -9.48
N SER A 451 -16.42 0.54 -8.34
CA SER A 451 -16.19 -0.92 -8.23
C SER A 451 -17.50 -1.73 -8.15
N ARG A 452 -18.64 -1.07 -8.06
CA ARG A 452 -19.97 -1.69 -8.04
C ARG A 452 -20.54 -1.84 -9.44
#